data_c165e88a9f959189c7a0c6ecdcf589b1
#
_entry.id   c165e88a9f959189c7a0c6ecdcf589b1
#
_cell.length_a   1.000
_cell.length_b   1.000
_cell.length_c   1.000
_cell.angle_alpha   90.00
_cell.angle_beta   90.00
_cell.angle_gamma   90.00
#
_symmetry.space_group_name_H-M   'P 1'
#
loop_
_entity.id
_entity.type
_entity.pdbx_description
1 polymer ?
#
loop_
_entity_poly.entity_id
_entity_poly.type
_entity_poly.pdbx_seq_one_letter_code
_entity_poly.pdbx_strand_id
1 'polypeptide(L)'
;AYKNVVVSPYVTISTDGTISIMSPAAEMGQGSLTSLPLILAEELDADWAKVKIVPAPPIEKIYGNPGFNGLMYTAGSFAVNGYFTALRTFGAQVRAVLLDNAAKKWNVPVAELTTGPSMVIHQKSGRKISYGELAATLEVPATAPKIEPSQLKKTKDFRLIGKDVPRVELPGKTNGTAQYSIDAQVPGMAYAAVLRSPVEGGAPENVDDSAARAIEGVIGTVIGRAHV
;
A
#
# COMPACT_ATOMS: atom_id res chain seq x y z
N ALA A 1 4.64 8.12 -23.20
CA ALA A 1 4.16 7.32 -22.04
C ALA A 1 5.11 7.58 -20.86
N TYR A 2 4.59 7.74 -19.65
CA TYR A 2 5.40 7.93 -18.45
C TYR A 2 6.06 6.61 -18.06
N LYS A 3 7.30 6.70 -17.52
CA LYS A 3 8.03 5.54 -17.00
C LYS A 3 7.70 5.41 -15.50
N ASN A 4 7.36 4.21 -15.07
CA ASN A 4 7.16 3.85 -13.67
C ASN A 4 8.39 3.11 -13.16
N VAL A 5 8.94 3.54 -12.02
CA VAL A 5 10.10 2.92 -11.38
C VAL A 5 9.67 2.36 -10.03
N VAL A 6 9.74 1.05 -9.89
CA VAL A 6 9.52 0.35 -8.61
C VAL A 6 10.76 0.56 -7.75
N VAL A 7 10.65 1.38 -6.72
CA VAL A 7 11.78 1.70 -5.82
C VAL A 7 11.82 0.71 -4.64
N SER A 8 10.66 0.24 -4.23
CA SER A 8 10.51 -0.82 -3.23
C SER A 8 9.18 -1.56 -3.47
N PRO A 9 8.91 -2.68 -2.81
CA PRO A 9 7.60 -3.33 -2.89
C PRO A 9 6.43 -2.40 -2.51
N TYR A 10 6.68 -1.40 -1.69
CA TYR A 10 5.66 -0.45 -1.24
C TYR A 10 5.55 0.81 -2.08
N VAL A 11 6.57 1.16 -2.87
CA VAL A 11 6.63 2.47 -3.54
C VAL A 11 7.06 2.36 -4.99
N THR A 12 6.23 2.94 -5.86
CA THR A 12 6.56 3.17 -7.27
C THR A 12 6.50 4.67 -7.55
N ILE A 13 7.51 5.20 -8.23
CA ILE A 13 7.57 6.61 -8.63
C ILE A 13 7.50 6.70 -10.15
N SER A 14 6.57 7.51 -10.64
CA SER A 14 6.40 7.79 -12.07
C SER A 14 7.14 9.07 -12.47
N THR A 15 7.59 9.13 -13.73
CA THR A 15 8.25 10.34 -14.27
C THR A 15 7.33 11.55 -14.39
N ASP A 16 6.02 11.39 -14.23
CA ASP A 16 5.06 12.51 -14.10
C ASP A 16 4.98 13.07 -12.66
N GLY A 17 5.71 12.46 -11.73
CA GLY A 17 5.73 12.84 -10.32
C GLY A 17 4.72 12.11 -9.44
N THR A 18 3.87 11.25 -9.99
CA THR A 18 2.95 10.41 -9.21
C THR A 18 3.73 9.40 -8.37
N ILE A 19 3.36 9.27 -7.10
CA ILE A 19 3.95 8.33 -6.15
C ILE A 19 2.88 7.33 -5.74
N SER A 20 2.96 6.11 -6.26
CA SER A 20 2.05 5.03 -5.85
C SER A 20 2.57 4.37 -4.58
N ILE A 21 1.73 4.32 -3.53
CA ILE A 21 2.06 3.70 -2.24
C ILE A 21 1.08 2.56 -1.97
N MET A 22 1.61 1.38 -1.66
CA MET A 22 0.80 0.22 -1.29
C MET A 22 0.24 0.37 0.12
N SER A 23 -1.07 0.13 0.28
CA SER A 23 -1.75 0.05 1.57
C SER A 23 -1.94 -1.41 1.97
N PRO A 24 -1.28 -1.90 3.03
CA PRO A 24 -1.23 -3.33 3.32
C PRO A 24 -2.42 -3.87 4.11
N ALA A 25 -3.30 -3.02 4.64
CA ALA A 25 -4.46 -3.45 5.42
C ALA A 25 -5.78 -3.26 4.67
N ALA A 26 -6.73 -4.14 4.92
CA ALA A 26 -8.09 -3.99 4.40
C ALA A 26 -8.78 -2.76 4.99
N GLU A 27 -9.47 -1.98 4.16
CA GLU A 27 -10.31 -0.86 4.60
C GLU A 27 -11.71 -1.37 4.88
N MET A 28 -12.14 -1.25 6.13
CA MET A 28 -13.46 -1.66 6.62
C MET A 28 -14.24 -0.49 7.23
N GLY A 29 -13.81 0.74 6.96
CA GLY A 29 -14.35 1.98 7.52
C GLY A 29 -13.47 2.62 8.59
N GLN A 30 -12.37 1.99 9.00
CA GLN A 30 -11.47 2.48 10.05
C GLN A 30 -10.44 3.52 9.57
N GLY A 31 -10.29 3.74 8.26
CA GLY A 31 -9.40 4.76 7.69
C GLY A 31 -7.95 4.31 7.45
N SER A 32 -7.66 3.03 7.57
CA SER A 32 -6.30 2.50 7.34
C SER A 32 -5.84 2.67 5.89
N LEU A 33 -6.76 2.69 4.93
CA LEU A 33 -6.44 2.96 3.53
C LEU A 33 -5.72 4.32 3.35
N THR A 34 -6.06 5.31 4.16
CA THR A 34 -5.42 6.63 4.16
C THR A 34 -4.22 6.67 5.10
N SER A 35 -4.39 6.22 6.34
CA SER A 35 -3.40 6.44 7.40
C SER A 35 -2.10 5.65 7.18
N LEU A 36 -2.15 4.43 6.66
CA LEU A 36 -0.94 3.63 6.46
C LEU A 36 -0.04 4.22 5.34
N PRO A 37 -0.53 4.53 4.14
CA PRO A 37 0.27 5.22 3.14
C PRO A 37 0.76 6.60 3.60
N LEU A 38 -0.01 7.31 4.42
CA LEU A 38 0.40 8.61 4.96
C LEU A 38 1.62 8.49 5.88
N ILE A 39 1.70 7.44 6.70
CA ILE A 39 2.86 7.17 7.56
C ILE A 39 4.12 6.96 6.70
N LEU A 40 4.03 6.20 5.63
CA LEU A 40 5.15 6.01 4.71
C LEU A 40 5.50 7.31 3.97
N ALA A 41 4.50 8.04 3.47
CA ALA A 41 4.65 9.30 2.78
C ALA A 41 5.32 10.38 3.64
N GLU A 42 5.08 10.37 4.97
CA GLU A 42 5.74 11.25 5.93
C GLU A 42 7.26 11.07 5.88
N GLU A 43 7.76 9.86 6.03
CA GLU A 43 9.20 9.59 6.04
C GLU A 43 9.84 9.73 4.65
N LEU A 44 9.08 9.47 3.60
CA LEU A 44 9.50 9.69 2.22
C LEU A 44 9.60 11.18 1.86
N ASP A 45 9.01 12.08 2.63
CA ASP A 45 8.77 13.48 2.25
C ASP A 45 7.94 13.61 0.96
N ALA A 46 6.99 12.74 0.75
CA ALA A 46 6.11 12.85 -0.40
C ALA A 46 5.20 14.08 -0.31
N ASP A 47 4.94 14.71 -1.44
CA ASP A 47 3.81 15.63 -1.59
C ASP A 47 2.53 14.79 -1.63
N TRP A 48 1.69 14.94 -0.59
CA TRP A 48 0.47 14.12 -0.46
C TRP A 48 -0.48 14.25 -1.65
N ALA A 49 -0.50 15.42 -2.29
CA ALA A 49 -1.32 15.63 -3.50
C ALA A 49 -0.87 14.79 -4.70
N LYS A 50 0.37 14.27 -4.69
CA LYS A 50 0.92 13.40 -5.72
C LYS A 50 0.87 11.92 -5.37
N VAL A 51 0.38 11.59 -4.18
CA VAL A 51 0.29 10.21 -3.73
C VAL A 51 -0.96 9.54 -4.31
N LYS A 52 -0.74 8.38 -4.94
CA LYS A 52 -1.79 7.45 -5.35
C LYS A 52 -1.73 6.22 -4.45
N ILE A 53 -2.83 5.93 -3.77
CA ILE A 53 -2.91 4.76 -2.91
C ILE A 53 -3.36 3.55 -3.71
N VAL A 54 -2.68 2.43 -3.50
CA VAL A 54 -2.97 1.16 -4.16
C VAL A 54 -3.14 0.10 -3.06
N PRO A 55 -4.26 -0.63 -3.00
CA PRO A 55 -4.38 -1.77 -2.10
C PRO A 55 -3.29 -2.80 -2.39
N ALA A 56 -2.61 -3.28 -1.35
CA ALA A 56 -1.57 -4.29 -1.53
C ALA A 56 -2.19 -5.63 -1.92
N PRO A 57 -1.54 -6.40 -2.81
CA PRO A 57 -1.96 -7.76 -3.10
C PRO A 57 -1.76 -8.65 -1.86
N PRO A 58 -2.49 -9.79 -1.76
CA PRO A 58 -2.44 -10.68 -0.60
C PRO A 58 -1.14 -11.52 -0.57
N ILE A 59 0.00 -10.85 -0.37
CA ILE A 59 1.33 -11.46 -0.29
C ILE A 59 1.89 -11.19 1.10
N GLU A 60 1.55 -12.03 2.07
CA GLU A 60 1.92 -11.87 3.48
C GLU A 60 3.41 -11.69 3.72
N LYS A 61 4.23 -12.44 3.00
CA LYS A 61 5.70 -12.35 3.11
C LYS A 61 6.24 -10.92 2.87
N ILE A 62 5.50 -10.11 2.10
CA ILE A 62 5.90 -8.73 1.75
C ILE A 62 5.12 -7.72 2.56
N TYR A 63 3.80 -7.90 2.65
CA TYR A 63 2.88 -6.90 3.18
C TYR A 63 2.29 -7.27 4.54
N GLY A 64 2.77 -8.35 5.16
CA GLY A 64 2.26 -8.82 6.44
C GLY A 64 2.48 -7.81 7.57
N ASN A 65 1.56 -7.80 8.52
CA ASN A 65 1.60 -6.92 9.68
C ASN A 65 2.59 -7.45 10.72
N PRO A 66 3.65 -6.70 11.06
CA PRO A 66 4.59 -7.11 12.10
C PRO A 66 3.92 -7.38 13.46
N GLY A 67 2.82 -6.67 13.77
CA GLY A 67 2.05 -6.88 14.98
C GLY A 67 1.26 -8.21 15.03
N PHE A 68 1.14 -8.88 13.89
CA PHE A 68 0.52 -10.19 13.74
C PHE A 68 1.51 -11.23 13.19
N ASN A 69 2.79 -11.13 13.56
CA ASN A 69 3.85 -12.04 13.12
C ASN A 69 3.96 -12.17 11.58
N GLY A 70 3.65 -11.11 10.85
CA GLY A 70 3.73 -11.09 9.40
C GLY A 70 2.47 -11.57 8.67
N LEU A 71 1.37 -11.85 9.35
CA LEU A 71 0.09 -12.14 8.69
C LEU A 71 -0.57 -10.88 8.17
N MET A 72 -1.20 -10.93 7.00
CA MET A 72 -2.06 -9.85 6.49
C MET A 72 -3.43 -9.90 7.17
N TYR A 73 -3.44 -9.65 8.48
CA TYR A 73 -4.64 -9.70 9.31
C TYR A 73 -5.03 -8.30 9.77
N THR A 74 -6.30 -7.92 9.56
CA THR A 74 -6.84 -6.61 9.92
C THR A 74 -7.87 -6.79 11.02
N ALA A 75 -7.44 -6.67 12.28
CA ALA A 75 -8.27 -6.84 13.47
C ALA A 75 -7.64 -6.14 14.68
N GLY A 76 -8.30 -6.15 15.82
CA GLY A 76 -7.79 -5.77 17.14
C GLY A 76 -7.24 -4.34 17.23
N SER A 77 -7.63 -3.43 16.35
CA SER A 77 -7.10 -2.07 16.25
C SER A 77 -5.59 -2.01 15.98
N PHE A 78 -5.01 -3.08 15.39
CA PHE A 78 -3.56 -3.24 15.21
C PHE A 78 -3.05 -2.79 13.83
N ALA A 79 -3.90 -2.22 12.97
CA ALA A 79 -3.46 -1.77 11.66
C ALA A 79 -2.39 -0.67 11.78
N VAL A 80 -2.72 0.48 12.37
CA VAL A 80 -1.75 1.58 12.50
C VAL A 80 -0.60 1.20 13.43
N ASN A 81 -0.88 0.68 14.61
CA ASN A 81 0.15 0.35 15.60
C ASN A 81 1.14 -0.70 15.07
N GLY A 82 0.65 -1.78 14.47
CA GLY A 82 1.50 -2.87 13.99
C GLY A 82 2.38 -2.49 12.81
N TYR A 83 1.89 -1.64 11.89
CA TYR A 83 2.65 -1.19 10.72
C TYR A 83 3.48 0.08 10.94
N PHE A 84 3.27 0.84 12.01
CA PHE A 84 3.80 2.20 12.17
C PHE A 84 5.30 2.31 11.93
N THR A 85 6.10 1.53 12.66
CA THR A 85 7.57 1.58 12.55
C THR A 85 8.06 1.04 11.22
N ALA A 86 7.45 -0.04 10.72
CA ALA A 86 7.84 -0.64 9.44
C ALA A 86 7.61 0.32 8.27
N LEU A 87 6.43 0.94 8.17
CA LEU A 87 6.11 1.90 7.10
C LEU A 87 6.99 3.14 7.15
N ARG A 88 7.32 3.64 8.34
CA ARG A 88 8.29 4.73 8.51
C ARG A 88 9.66 4.32 7.99
N THR A 89 10.13 3.12 8.34
CA THR A 89 11.40 2.58 7.85
C THR A 89 11.41 2.48 6.33
N PHE A 90 10.35 1.94 5.72
CA PHE A 90 10.24 1.83 4.26
C PHE A 90 10.24 3.20 3.57
N GLY A 91 9.53 4.19 4.11
CA GLY A 91 9.55 5.56 3.59
C GLY A 91 10.95 6.18 3.65
N ALA A 92 11.65 6.02 4.78
CA ALA A 92 13.02 6.49 4.95
C ALA A 92 14.02 5.79 4.01
N GLN A 93 13.85 4.48 3.76
CA GLN A 93 14.65 3.73 2.79
C GLN A 93 14.53 4.31 1.38
N VAL A 94 13.31 4.55 0.93
CA VAL A 94 13.08 5.16 -0.41
C VAL A 94 13.65 6.57 -0.47
N ARG A 95 13.50 7.38 0.58
CA ARG A 95 14.12 8.69 0.67
C ARG A 95 15.64 8.62 0.57
N ALA A 96 16.28 7.66 1.24
CA ALA A 96 17.74 7.46 1.17
C ALA A 96 18.20 7.11 -0.26
N VAL A 97 17.46 6.26 -0.98
CA VAL A 97 17.74 5.95 -2.40
C VAL A 97 17.66 7.19 -3.26
N LEU A 98 16.66 8.05 -3.06
CA LEU A 98 16.50 9.29 -3.82
C LEU A 98 17.65 10.28 -3.54
N LEU A 99 18.03 10.42 -2.26
CA LEU A 99 19.16 11.27 -1.87
C LEU A 99 20.48 10.79 -2.48
N ASP A 100 20.77 9.48 -2.46
CA ASP A 100 21.97 8.90 -3.04
C ASP A 100 22.04 9.15 -4.55
N ASN A 101 20.94 8.95 -5.27
CA ASN A 101 20.87 9.20 -6.70
C ASN A 101 21.06 10.68 -7.05
N ALA A 102 20.48 11.59 -6.27
CA ALA A 102 20.69 13.03 -6.47
C ALA A 102 22.13 13.45 -6.15
N ALA A 103 22.75 12.88 -5.11
CA ALA A 103 24.14 13.10 -4.75
C ALA A 103 25.09 12.69 -5.89
N LYS A 104 24.90 11.50 -6.44
CA LYS A 104 25.63 11.01 -7.62
C LYS A 104 25.43 11.93 -8.84
N LYS A 105 24.18 12.27 -9.16
CA LYS A 105 23.83 13.14 -10.29
C LYS A 105 24.48 14.52 -10.21
N TRP A 106 24.62 15.06 -9.00
CA TRP A 106 25.18 16.39 -8.78
C TRP A 106 26.65 16.38 -8.39
N ASN A 107 27.23 15.21 -8.17
CA ASN A 107 28.58 15.01 -7.66
C ASN A 107 28.83 15.78 -6.37
N VAL A 108 27.97 15.56 -5.38
CA VAL A 108 28.03 16.22 -4.05
C VAL A 108 27.83 15.19 -2.94
N PRO A 109 28.33 15.44 -1.72
CA PRO A 109 28.06 14.57 -0.56
C PRO A 109 26.56 14.50 -0.25
N VAL A 110 26.06 13.32 0.07
CA VAL A 110 24.65 13.11 0.50
C VAL A 110 24.30 14.00 1.70
N ALA A 111 25.26 14.22 2.62
CA ALA A 111 25.06 15.05 3.82
C ALA A 111 24.73 16.54 3.50
N GLU A 112 24.96 17.01 2.29
CA GLU A 112 24.60 18.37 1.85
C GLU A 112 23.18 18.45 1.29
N LEU A 113 22.50 17.30 1.18
CA LEU A 113 21.18 17.20 0.61
C LEU A 113 20.11 17.09 1.69
N THR A 114 18.97 17.67 1.42
CA THR A 114 17.74 17.55 2.21
C THR A 114 16.58 17.21 1.30
N THR A 115 15.45 16.83 1.87
CA THR A 115 14.21 16.62 1.13
C THR A 115 13.13 17.62 1.55
N GLY A 116 12.20 17.87 0.65
CA GLY A 116 10.95 18.57 0.86
C GLY A 116 9.84 17.85 0.10
N PRO A 117 8.62 18.40 0.00
CA PRO A 117 7.52 17.71 -0.65
C PRO A 117 7.84 17.24 -2.08
N SER A 118 8.15 15.94 -2.22
CA SER A 118 8.55 15.27 -3.48
C SER A 118 9.73 15.92 -4.21
N MET A 119 10.68 16.47 -3.45
CA MET A 119 11.86 17.16 -3.98
C MET A 119 13.13 16.77 -3.20
N VAL A 120 14.26 16.65 -3.90
CA VAL A 120 15.60 16.68 -3.29
C VAL A 120 16.18 18.09 -3.50
N ILE A 121 16.82 18.61 -2.45
CA ILE A 121 17.33 19.98 -2.39
C ILE A 121 18.78 19.95 -1.95
N HIS A 122 19.67 20.57 -2.73
CA HIS A 122 21.05 20.86 -2.33
C HIS A 122 21.12 22.29 -1.77
N GLN A 123 21.19 22.39 -0.45
CA GLN A 123 21.11 23.67 0.29
C GLN A 123 22.16 24.68 -0.18
N LYS A 124 23.42 24.25 -0.35
CA LYS A 124 24.53 25.15 -0.67
C LYS A 124 24.42 25.80 -2.06
N SER A 125 23.91 25.08 -3.06
CA SER A 125 23.80 25.62 -4.42
C SER A 125 22.39 26.03 -4.81
N GLY A 126 21.39 25.77 -3.96
CA GLY A 126 19.98 26.01 -4.28
C GLY A 126 19.39 25.08 -5.34
N ARG A 127 20.16 24.10 -5.85
CA ARG A 127 19.66 23.13 -6.85
C ARG A 127 18.52 22.30 -6.24
N LYS A 128 17.52 22.03 -7.06
CA LYS A 128 16.37 21.19 -6.71
C LYS A 128 16.07 20.22 -7.84
N ILE A 129 15.61 19.03 -7.51
CA ILE A 129 15.10 18.05 -8.48
C ILE A 129 13.88 17.36 -7.88
N SER A 130 12.81 17.23 -8.66
CA SER A 130 11.63 16.50 -8.23
C SER A 130 11.88 14.98 -8.25
N TYR A 131 11.11 14.24 -7.45
CA TYR A 131 11.17 12.77 -7.46
C TYR A 131 10.80 12.20 -8.84
N GLY A 132 9.87 12.82 -9.56
CA GLY A 132 9.51 12.42 -10.92
C GLY A 132 10.65 12.61 -11.92
N GLU A 133 11.34 13.76 -11.90
CA GLU A 133 12.51 14.00 -12.75
C GLU A 133 13.66 13.03 -12.42
N LEU A 134 13.87 12.76 -11.13
CA LEU A 134 14.89 11.83 -10.68
C LEU A 134 14.56 10.38 -11.10
N ALA A 135 13.28 10.00 -11.12
CA ALA A 135 12.82 8.69 -11.54
C ALA A 135 13.22 8.33 -12.97
N ALA A 136 13.44 9.31 -13.86
CA ALA A 136 13.87 9.05 -15.22
C ALA A 136 15.21 8.30 -15.30
N THR A 137 16.11 8.57 -14.35
CA THR A 137 17.47 8.01 -14.27
C THR A 137 17.76 7.29 -12.96
N LEU A 138 16.72 6.95 -12.18
CA LEU A 138 16.86 6.36 -10.85
C LEU A 138 17.49 4.97 -10.94
N GLU A 139 18.56 4.77 -10.19
CA GLU A 139 19.20 3.48 -9.94
C GLU A 139 18.72 2.95 -8.57
N VAL A 140 17.98 1.85 -8.62
CA VAL A 140 17.48 1.20 -7.41
C VAL A 140 18.48 0.14 -6.96
N PRO A 141 19.02 0.21 -5.72
CA PRO A 141 19.98 -0.77 -5.24
C PRO A 141 19.32 -2.13 -5.04
N ALA A 142 20.07 -3.21 -5.23
CA ALA A 142 19.58 -4.58 -5.04
C ALA A 142 19.18 -4.87 -3.59
N THR A 143 19.77 -4.16 -2.63
CA THR A 143 19.45 -4.26 -1.20
C THR A 143 19.01 -2.90 -0.68
N ALA A 144 17.88 -2.87 0.02
CA ALA A 144 17.37 -1.63 0.61
C ALA A 144 18.39 -1.06 1.62
N PRO A 145 18.55 0.28 1.67
CA PRO A 145 19.41 0.92 2.66
C PRO A 145 18.99 0.56 4.09
N LYS A 146 19.98 0.31 4.97
CA LYS A 146 19.71 0.13 6.39
C LYS A 146 19.38 1.49 7.01
N ILE A 147 18.28 1.57 7.72
CA ILE A 147 17.83 2.77 8.43
C ILE A 147 17.84 2.48 9.92
N GLU A 148 18.60 3.26 10.67
CA GLU A 148 18.58 3.21 12.13
C GLU A 148 17.41 4.03 12.68
N PRO A 149 16.83 3.66 13.82
CA PRO A 149 15.71 4.39 14.43
C PRO A 149 15.97 5.90 14.64
N SER A 150 17.22 6.27 14.89
CA SER A 150 17.65 7.66 15.05
C SER A 150 17.59 8.50 13.78
N GLN A 151 17.52 7.85 12.62
CA GLN A 151 17.43 8.49 11.30
C GLN A 151 15.97 8.77 10.88
N LEU A 152 14.99 8.21 11.60
CA LEU A 152 13.60 8.51 11.39
C LEU A 152 13.28 9.94 11.88
N LYS A 153 12.32 10.59 11.23
CA LYS A 153 11.86 11.93 11.64
C LYS A 153 11.41 11.95 13.10
N LYS A 154 11.69 13.03 13.78
CA LYS A 154 11.13 13.29 15.11
C LYS A 154 9.69 13.83 14.97
N THR A 155 8.87 13.64 15.99
CA THR A 155 7.46 14.10 15.99
C THR A 155 7.32 15.58 15.64
N LYS A 156 8.25 16.43 16.09
CA LYS A 156 8.26 17.86 15.78
C LYS A 156 8.44 18.18 14.29
N ASP A 157 9.01 17.24 13.54
CA ASP A 157 9.35 17.39 12.12
C ASP A 157 8.27 16.76 11.21
N PHE A 158 7.18 16.23 11.80
CA PHE A 158 6.07 15.66 11.06
C PHE A 158 5.28 16.74 10.31
N ARG A 159 5.06 16.47 9.04
CA ARG A 159 4.36 17.37 8.13
C ARG A 159 2.96 16.87 7.79
N LEU A 160 2.75 15.56 7.76
CA LEU A 160 1.50 14.88 7.44
C LEU A 160 0.87 14.22 8.67
N ILE A 161 1.67 13.50 9.47
CA ILE A 161 1.17 12.83 10.68
C ILE A 161 0.75 13.89 11.71
N GLY A 162 -0.42 13.67 12.31
CA GLY A 162 -1.01 14.61 13.27
C GLY A 162 -1.67 15.84 12.65
N LYS A 163 -1.86 15.85 11.32
CA LYS A 163 -2.63 16.87 10.60
C LYS A 163 -3.99 16.33 10.19
N ASP A 164 -4.93 17.22 9.96
CA ASP A 164 -6.23 16.89 9.41
C ASP A 164 -6.10 16.65 7.90
N VAL A 165 -5.91 15.36 7.54
CA VAL A 165 -5.79 14.92 6.16
C VAL A 165 -7.08 14.19 5.80
N PRO A 166 -7.84 14.64 4.79
CA PRO A 166 -9.07 13.99 4.35
C PRO A 166 -8.83 12.53 3.96
N ARG A 167 -9.75 11.66 4.35
CA ARG A 167 -9.72 10.26 3.96
C ARG A 167 -9.93 10.14 2.45
N VAL A 168 -9.07 9.37 1.78
CA VAL A 168 -9.04 9.27 0.32
C VAL A 168 -10.27 8.56 -0.26
N GLU A 169 -10.93 7.72 0.53
CA GLU A 169 -12.11 6.97 0.11
C GLU A 169 -13.43 7.75 0.30
N LEU A 170 -13.43 8.88 1.00
CA LEU A 170 -14.65 9.66 1.26
C LEU A 170 -15.40 10.07 0.00
N PRO A 171 -14.75 10.65 -1.02
CA PRO A 171 -15.47 11.08 -2.22
C PRO A 171 -16.25 9.94 -2.88
N GLY A 172 -15.64 8.75 -3.00
CA GLY A 172 -16.31 7.58 -3.57
C GLY A 172 -17.50 7.12 -2.73
N LYS A 173 -17.35 7.14 -1.40
CA LYS A 173 -18.41 6.72 -0.47
C LYS A 173 -19.61 7.69 -0.44
N THR A 174 -19.36 8.98 -0.66
CA THR A 174 -20.41 10.00 -0.60
C THR A 174 -21.13 10.24 -1.92
N ASN A 175 -20.47 9.94 -3.05
CA ASN A 175 -21.07 10.10 -4.38
C ASN A 175 -21.56 8.79 -5.02
N GLY A 176 -21.45 7.66 -4.31
CA GLY A 176 -21.92 6.36 -4.77
C GLY A 176 -21.00 5.63 -5.75
N THR A 177 -19.77 6.09 -5.93
CA THR A 177 -18.80 5.42 -6.84
C THR A 177 -17.87 4.42 -6.13
N ALA A 178 -17.96 4.31 -4.80
CA ALA A 178 -17.21 3.30 -4.06
C ALA A 178 -17.65 1.89 -4.49
N GLN A 179 -16.66 1.02 -4.71
CA GLN A 179 -16.89 -0.37 -5.08
C GLN A 179 -16.74 -1.26 -3.86
N TYR A 180 -17.73 -2.09 -3.59
CA TYR A 180 -17.75 -3.07 -2.51
C TYR A 180 -17.77 -4.49 -3.09
N SER A 181 -17.57 -5.52 -2.26
CA SER A 181 -17.55 -6.90 -2.72
C SER A 181 -18.84 -7.32 -3.44
N ILE A 182 -19.98 -6.77 -3.00
CA ILE A 182 -21.28 -7.04 -3.62
C ILE A 182 -21.41 -6.46 -5.04
N ASP A 183 -20.61 -5.42 -5.36
CA ASP A 183 -20.60 -4.74 -6.65
C ASP A 183 -19.59 -5.37 -7.63
N ALA A 184 -18.83 -6.37 -7.16
CA ALA A 184 -17.82 -7.02 -8.00
C ALA A 184 -18.48 -7.76 -9.17
N GLN A 185 -17.98 -7.49 -10.37
CA GLN A 185 -18.41 -8.17 -11.61
C GLN A 185 -17.18 -8.56 -12.41
N VAL A 186 -17.12 -9.82 -12.81
CA VAL A 186 -16.05 -10.34 -13.67
C VAL A 186 -16.65 -11.02 -14.90
N PRO A 187 -15.97 -11.04 -16.04
CA PRO A 187 -16.45 -11.75 -17.22
C PRO A 187 -16.73 -13.22 -16.91
N GLY A 188 -17.92 -13.71 -17.28
CA GLY A 188 -18.33 -15.08 -16.99
C GLY A 188 -18.68 -15.36 -15.53
N MET A 189 -18.91 -14.33 -14.72
CA MET A 189 -19.28 -14.49 -13.30
C MET A 189 -20.59 -15.28 -13.18
N ALA A 190 -20.57 -16.24 -12.25
CA ALA A 190 -21.76 -16.96 -11.82
C ALA A 190 -22.08 -16.62 -10.36
N TYR A 191 -23.35 -16.72 -10.01
CA TYR A 191 -23.80 -16.56 -8.64
C TYR A 191 -23.97 -17.91 -7.98
N ALA A 192 -23.64 -18.04 -6.71
CA ALA A 192 -23.76 -19.29 -5.98
C ALA A 192 -24.53 -19.10 -4.67
N ALA A 193 -25.35 -20.09 -4.33
CA ALA A 193 -25.89 -20.24 -2.99
C ALA A 193 -24.95 -21.16 -2.18
N VAL A 194 -24.64 -20.79 -0.95
CA VAL A 194 -23.73 -21.53 -0.09
C VAL A 194 -24.52 -22.31 0.95
N LEU A 195 -24.33 -23.64 0.97
CA LEU A 195 -24.76 -24.49 2.06
C LEU A 195 -23.57 -24.78 2.98
N ARG A 196 -23.67 -24.38 4.24
CA ARG A 196 -22.59 -24.56 5.22
C ARG A 196 -22.82 -25.79 6.07
N SER A 197 -21.73 -26.40 6.57
CA SER A 197 -21.81 -27.41 7.61
C SER A 197 -22.54 -26.87 8.86
N PRO A 198 -23.42 -27.65 9.48
CA PRO A 198 -24.09 -27.25 10.72
C PRO A 198 -23.14 -27.24 11.93
N VAL A 199 -21.97 -27.83 11.82
CA VAL A 199 -20.94 -27.90 12.87
C VAL A 199 -19.61 -27.38 12.36
N GLU A 200 -18.84 -26.73 13.22
CA GLU A 200 -17.50 -26.26 12.91
C GLU A 200 -16.58 -27.47 12.58
N GLY A 201 -15.76 -27.31 11.53
CA GLY A 201 -14.86 -28.37 11.09
C GLY A 201 -15.52 -29.54 10.38
N GLY A 202 -16.85 -29.54 10.23
CA GLY A 202 -17.56 -30.58 9.47
C GLY A 202 -17.22 -30.53 7.98
N ALA A 203 -17.22 -31.71 7.35
CA ALA A 203 -17.06 -31.88 5.91
C ALA A 203 -18.17 -32.79 5.38
N PRO A 204 -18.61 -32.62 4.12
CA PRO A 204 -19.58 -33.52 3.53
C PRO A 204 -18.93 -34.89 3.29
N GLU A 205 -19.62 -35.98 3.70
CA GLU A 205 -19.24 -37.34 3.35
C GLU A 205 -19.73 -37.71 1.95
N ASN A 206 -20.97 -37.27 1.65
CA ASN A 206 -21.60 -37.46 0.34
C ASN A 206 -22.34 -36.16 -0.04
N VAL A 207 -22.37 -35.86 -1.32
CA VAL A 207 -23.14 -34.75 -1.89
C VAL A 207 -24.01 -35.30 -3.01
N ASP A 208 -25.34 -35.29 -2.78
CA ASP A 208 -26.31 -35.51 -3.85
C ASP A 208 -26.77 -34.15 -4.37
N ASP A 209 -26.29 -33.76 -5.53
CA ASP A 209 -26.64 -32.51 -6.20
C ASP A 209 -27.63 -32.69 -7.37
N SER A 210 -28.19 -33.89 -7.50
CA SER A 210 -29.08 -34.24 -8.63
C SER A 210 -30.27 -33.29 -8.77
N ALA A 211 -30.92 -32.97 -7.66
CA ALA A 211 -32.05 -32.03 -7.62
C ALA A 211 -31.63 -30.61 -8.02
N ALA A 212 -30.47 -30.16 -7.56
CA ALA A 212 -29.95 -28.85 -7.92
C ALA A 212 -29.60 -28.77 -9.41
N ARG A 213 -28.96 -29.79 -9.95
CA ARG A 213 -28.60 -29.86 -11.38
C ARG A 213 -29.79 -29.95 -12.32
N ALA A 214 -30.94 -30.41 -11.83
CA ALA A 214 -32.19 -30.46 -12.58
C ALA A 214 -32.85 -29.08 -12.75
N ILE A 215 -32.41 -28.06 -12.02
CA ILE A 215 -32.95 -26.70 -12.11
C ILE A 215 -32.30 -25.98 -13.29
N GLU A 216 -33.14 -25.44 -14.16
CA GLU A 216 -32.68 -24.64 -15.31
C GLU A 216 -31.82 -23.45 -14.84
N GLY A 217 -30.66 -23.25 -15.46
CA GLY A 217 -29.69 -22.19 -15.12
C GLY A 217 -28.62 -22.62 -14.08
N VAL A 218 -28.74 -23.76 -13.43
CA VAL A 218 -27.69 -24.29 -12.57
C VAL A 218 -26.57 -24.87 -13.45
N ILE A 219 -25.37 -24.26 -13.33
CA ILE A 219 -24.19 -24.66 -14.12
C ILE A 219 -23.30 -25.69 -13.41
N GLY A 220 -23.47 -25.86 -12.11
CA GLY A 220 -22.70 -26.84 -11.34
C GLY A 220 -22.76 -26.64 -9.84
N THR A 221 -22.14 -27.57 -9.13
CA THR A 221 -21.91 -27.54 -7.70
C THR A 221 -20.41 -27.66 -7.42
N VAL A 222 -19.92 -26.95 -6.42
CA VAL A 222 -18.50 -26.95 -6.05
C VAL A 222 -18.40 -27.21 -4.56
N ILE A 223 -17.59 -28.21 -4.17
CA ILE A 223 -17.24 -28.46 -2.78
C ILE A 223 -15.94 -27.66 -2.52
N GLY A 224 -16.01 -26.75 -1.55
CA GLY A 224 -14.89 -25.88 -1.23
C GLY A 224 -14.89 -25.49 0.24
N ARG A 225 -13.80 -24.82 0.66
CA ARG A 225 -13.78 -24.11 1.95
C ARG A 225 -14.27 -22.70 1.71
N ALA A 226 -15.32 -22.29 2.41
CA ALA A 226 -15.63 -20.88 2.55
C ALA A 226 -14.67 -20.34 3.62
N HIS A 227 -13.68 -19.55 3.21
CA HIS A 227 -12.95 -18.72 4.15
C HIS A 227 -13.84 -17.50 4.44
N VAL A 228 -14.29 -17.40 5.67
CA VAL A 228 -14.93 -16.20 6.20
C VAL A 228 -13.87 -15.38 6.89
#